data_72d6602d6afd1a2402e0053010267ac4
#
_entry.id   72d6602d6afd1a2402e0053010267ac4
#
_cell.length_a   1.000
_cell.length_b   1.000
_cell.length_c   1.000
_cell.angle_alpha   90.00
_cell.angle_beta   90.00
_cell.angle_gamma   90.00
#
_symmetry.space_group_name_H-M   'P 1'
#
loop_
_entity.id
_entity.type
_entity.pdbx_description
1 polymer ?
#
loop_
_entity_poly.entity_id
_entity_poly.type
_entity_poly.pdbx_seq_one_letter_code
_entity_poly.pdbx_strand_id
1 'polypeptide(L)'
;MEDEKIVEEYLNRNEAAVKDTADKYGARLRSLSYSIVADHMTAEECENDTYMEAWNRIPPNKPVTYFYAFLACITRHISIDRCRERSVLKRKGYIVELSKELELCLPSSDDVESVLNEKLLGEAIGRFLRTLPREKRIIFMRRYFYLDSVSDIARHCSISESKVKTTLFRTRNNLRIYLVKEGYTV
;
A
#
# COMPACT_ATOMS: atom_id res chain seq x y z
N MET A 1 -4.40 4.57 -21.83
CA MET A 1 -5.25 5.72 -21.46
C MET A 1 -4.64 6.47 -20.28
N GLU A 2 -4.87 7.78 -20.13
CA GLU A 2 -4.39 8.58 -19.00
C GLU A 2 -5.23 8.30 -17.75
N ASP A 3 -4.61 8.33 -16.54
CA ASP A 3 -5.29 8.04 -15.28
C ASP A 3 -6.48 8.95 -15.03
N GLU A 4 -6.36 10.22 -15.41
CA GLU A 4 -7.42 11.21 -15.26
C GLU A 4 -8.72 10.78 -15.95
N LYS A 5 -8.62 10.28 -17.20
CA LYS A 5 -9.77 9.80 -17.97
C LYS A 5 -10.41 8.57 -17.32
N ILE A 6 -9.60 7.62 -16.86
CA ILE A 6 -10.12 6.42 -16.18
C ILE A 6 -10.86 6.82 -14.89
N VAL A 7 -10.28 7.73 -14.09
CA VAL A 7 -10.92 8.21 -12.86
C VAL A 7 -12.22 8.97 -13.18
N GLU A 8 -12.25 9.75 -14.26
CA GLU A 8 -13.47 10.45 -14.72
C GLU A 8 -14.57 9.45 -15.12
N GLU A 9 -14.22 8.35 -15.79
CA GLU A 9 -15.16 7.27 -16.10
C GLU A 9 -15.76 6.64 -14.84
N TYR A 10 -14.94 6.36 -13.81
CA TYR A 10 -15.44 5.91 -12.51
C TYR A 10 -16.41 6.92 -11.88
N LEU A 11 -16.06 8.21 -11.91
CA LEU A 11 -16.91 9.27 -11.36
C LEU A 11 -18.27 9.36 -12.08
N ASN A 12 -18.27 9.13 -13.40
CA ASN A 12 -19.46 9.13 -14.24
C ASN A 12 -20.21 7.78 -14.24
N ARG A 13 -19.76 6.81 -13.42
CA ARG A 13 -20.34 5.45 -13.36
C ARG A 13 -20.35 4.75 -14.72
N ASN A 14 -19.34 4.99 -15.56
CA ASN A 14 -19.14 4.31 -16.82
C ASN A 14 -18.38 2.99 -16.58
N GLU A 15 -18.98 1.86 -16.93
CA GLU A 15 -18.40 0.52 -16.75
C GLU A 15 -17.10 0.32 -17.56
N ALA A 16 -16.85 1.12 -18.59
CA ALA A 16 -15.59 1.11 -19.33
C ALA A 16 -14.37 1.34 -18.42
N ALA A 17 -14.55 2.11 -17.33
CA ALA A 17 -13.50 2.37 -16.33
C ALA A 17 -12.84 1.09 -15.80
N VAL A 18 -13.63 0.05 -15.57
CA VAL A 18 -13.14 -1.24 -15.07
C VAL A 18 -12.23 -1.92 -16.10
N LYS A 19 -12.69 -1.96 -17.36
CA LYS A 19 -11.92 -2.54 -18.46
C LYS A 19 -10.60 -1.79 -18.67
N ASP A 20 -10.66 -0.47 -18.72
CA ASP A 20 -9.50 0.36 -18.96
C ASP A 20 -8.48 0.31 -17.80
N THR A 21 -8.98 0.13 -16.57
CA THR A 21 -8.14 -0.15 -15.40
C THR A 21 -7.45 -1.51 -15.53
N ALA A 22 -8.18 -2.55 -15.94
CA ALA A 22 -7.65 -3.89 -16.13
C ALA A 22 -6.59 -3.92 -17.22
N ASP A 23 -6.85 -3.29 -18.36
CA ASP A 23 -5.92 -3.21 -19.49
C ASP A 23 -4.62 -2.47 -19.09
N LYS A 24 -4.72 -1.42 -18.28
CA LYS A 24 -3.56 -0.61 -17.89
C LYS A 24 -2.78 -1.18 -16.71
N TYR A 25 -3.46 -1.71 -15.70
CA TYR A 25 -2.86 -2.04 -14.41
C TYR A 25 -3.03 -3.50 -13.98
N GLY A 26 -3.88 -4.29 -14.63
CA GLY A 26 -4.25 -5.64 -14.22
C GLY A 26 -3.04 -6.54 -13.97
N ALA A 27 -2.12 -6.62 -14.92
CA ALA A 27 -0.92 -7.44 -14.77
C ALA A 27 -0.06 -7.04 -13.54
N ARG A 28 0.02 -5.74 -13.25
CA ARG A 28 0.79 -5.21 -12.10
C ARG A 28 0.08 -5.49 -10.78
N LEU A 29 -1.24 -5.36 -10.74
CA LEU A 29 -2.06 -5.64 -9.55
C LEU A 29 -2.06 -7.13 -9.24
N ARG A 30 -2.21 -8.00 -10.27
CA ARG A 30 -2.10 -9.45 -10.14
C ARG A 30 -0.73 -9.88 -9.64
N SER A 31 0.35 -9.31 -10.16
CA SER A 31 1.71 -9.57 -9.69
C SER A 31 1.91 -9.13 -8.23
N LEU A 32 1.37 -7.98 -7.84
CA LEU A 32 1.37 -7.51 -6.46
C LEU A 32 0.62 -8.49 -5.55
N SER A 33 -0.60 -8.86 -5.92
CA SER A 33 -1.39 -9.84 -5.17
C SER A 33 -0.67 -11.18 -5.06
N TYR A 34 -0.15 -11.72 -6.17
CA TYR A 34 0.59 -12.98 -6.18
C TYR A 34 1.79 -12.98 -5.23
N SER A 35 2.50 -11.85 -5.11
CA SER A 35 3.62 -11.73 -4.16
C SER A 35 3.18 -11.92 -2.70
N ILE A 36 1.91 -11.73 -2.40
CA ILE A 36 1.32 -11.86 -1.06
C ILE A 36 0.68 -13.24 -0.88
N VAL A 37 -0.22 -13.65 -1.81
CA VAL A 37 -1.04 -14.85 -1.64
C VAL A 37 -0.37 -16.13 -2.12
N ALA A 38 0.61 -16.07 -3.02
CA ALA A 38 1.36 -17.17 -3.66
C ALA A 38 0.49 -18.21 -4.38
N ASP A 39 -0.64 -17.79 -4.88
CA ASP A 39 -1.57 -18.60 -5.62
C ASP A 39 -2.15 -17.80 -6.77
N HIS A 40 -2.07 -18.32 -8.00
CA HIS A 40 -2.47 -17.58 -9.19
C HIS A 40 -3.97 -17.30 -9.24
N MET A 41 -4.79 -18.29 -8.90
CA MET A 41 -6.26 -18.13 -8.90
C MET A 41 -6.69 -17.09 -7.88
N THR A 42 -6.16 -17.17 -6.65
CA THR A 42 -6.43 -16.17 -5.60
C THR A 42 -5.93 -14.78 -5.99
N ALA A 43 -4.78 -14.68 -6.67
CA ALA A 43 -4.26 -13.40 -7.12
C ALA A 43 -5.17 -12.73 -8.17
N GLU A 44 -5.78 -13.55 -9.05
CA GLU A 44 -6.75 -13.09 -10.04
C GLU A 44 -8.08 -12.67 -9.38
N GLU A 45 -8.56 -13.43 -8.40
CA GLU A 45 -9.71 -13.04 -7.58
C GLU A 45 -9.48 -11.69 -6.89
N CYS A 46 -8.33 -11.52 -6.23
CA CYS A 46 -7.98 -10.26 -5.57
C CYS A 46 -7.88 -9.07 -6.55
N GLU A 47 -7.42 -9.31 -7.77
CA GLU A 47 -7.40 -8.30 -8.83
C GLU A 47 -8.83 -7.87 -9.18
N ASN A 48 -9.74 -8.82 -9.42
CA ASN A 48 -11.15 -8.57 -9.72
C ASN A 48 -11.85 -7.84 -8.56
N ASP A 49 -11.63 -8.30 -7.33
CA ASP A 49 -12.15 -7.64 -6.11
C ASP A 49 -11.64 -6.20 -6.00
N THR A 50 -10.40 -5.93 -6.45
CA THR A 50 -9.83 -4.57 -6.47
C THR A 50 -10.63 -3.64 -7.37
N TYR A 51 -11.10 -4.10 -8.53
CA TYR A 51 -11.91 -3.28 -9.44
C TYR A 51 -13.28 -2.96 -8.84
N MET A 52 -13.90 -3.94 -8.21
CA MET A 52 -15.18 -3.74 -7.50
C MET A 52 -15.04 -2.75 -6.36
N GLU A 53 -13.97 -2.85 -5.58
CA GLU A 53 -13.71 -1.95 -4.46
C GLU A 53 -13.34 -0.54 -4.96
N ALA A 54 -12.60 -0.41 -6.05
CA ALA A 54 -12.35 0.87 -6.69
C ALA A 54 -13.67 1.53 -7.17
N TRP A 55 -14.55 0.75 -7.79
CA TRP A 55 -15.88 1.20 -8.19
C TRP A 55 -16.69 1.74 -7.01
N ASN A 56 -16.65 1.06 -5.87
CA ASN A 56 -17.40 1.47 -4.68
C ASN A 56 -16.80 2.73 -4.02
N ARG A 57 -15.47 2.91 -4.08
CA ARG A 57 -14.77 4.01 -3.42
C ARG A 57 -14.64 5.27 -4.28
N ILE A 58 -14.86 5.19 -5.56
CA ILE A 58 -14.86 6.31 -6.50
C ILE A 58 -16.31 6.49 -7.05
N PRO A 59 -17.07 7.55 -6.73
CA PRO A 59 -16.80 8.57 -5.74
C PRO A 59 -16.95 8.03 -4.28
N PRO A 60 -16.61 8.78 -3.25
CA PRO A 60 -16.23 10.20 -3.21
C PRO A 60 -14.75 10.48 -3.49
N ASN A 61 -13.88 9.46 -3.48
CA ASN A 61 -12.45 9.65 -3.75
C ASN A 61 -12.21 10.06 -5.21
N LYS A 62 -11.19 10.89 -5.43
CA LYS A 62 -10.74 11.31 -6.77
C LYS A 62 -9.21 11.12 -6.89
N PRO A 63 -8.72 9.89 -7.05
CA PRO A 63 -7.28 9.59 -6.99
C PRO A 63 -6.54 9.89 -8.31
N VAL A 64 -6.79 11.02 -8.97
CA VAL A 64 -6.25 11.36 -10.31
C VAL A 64 -4.72 11.28 -10.36
N THR A 65 -4.03 11.85 -9.38
CA THR A 65 -2.56 11.94 -9.38
C THR A 65 -1.85 10.73 -8.76
N TYR A 66 -2.60 9.80 -8.16
CA TYR A 66 -2.07 8.62 -7.46
C TYR A 66 -2.92 7.36 -7.71
N PHE A 67 -3.55 7.27 -8.87
CA PHE A 67 -4.54 6.22 -9.16
C PHE A 67 -3.96 4.79 -8.99
N TYR A 68 -2.78 4.53 -9.55
CA TYR A 68 -2.13 3.23 -9.34
C TYR A 68 -1.85 2.94 -7.86
N ALA A 69 -1.38 3.94 -7.10
CA ALA A 69 -1.10 3.74 -5.67
C ALA A 69 -2.39 3.47 -4.88
N PHE A 70 -3.50 4.09 -5.27
CA PHE A 70 -4.83 3.84 -4.71
C PHE A 70 -5.28 2.38 -4.97
N LEU A 71 -5.17 1.91 -6.23
CA LEU A 71 -5.48 0.52 -6.58
C LEU A 71 -4.57 -0.48 -5.87
N ALA A 72 -3.26 -0.22 -5.84
CA ALA A 72 -2.29 -1.09 -5.18
C ALA A 72 -2.55 -1.20 -3.66
N CYS A 73 -3.02 -0.13 -3.02
CA CYS A 73 -3.44 -0.16 -1.62
C CYS A 73 -4.65 -1.09 -1.41
N ILE A 74 -5.66 -0.98 -2.27
CA ILE A 74 -6.84 -1.84 -2.23
C ILE A 74 -6.44 -3.31 -2.44
N THR A 75 -5.69 -3.60 -3.52
CA THR A 75 -5.21 -4.96 -3.84
C THR A 75 -4.44 -5.57 -2.67
N ARG A 76 -3.57 -4.77 -2.04
CA ARG A 76 -2.79 -5.22 -0.89
C ARG A 76 -3.68 -5.60 0.30
N HIS A 77 -4.67 -4.79 0.65
CA HIS A 77 -5.58 -5.09 1.75
C HIS A 77 -6.35 -6.39 1.48
N ILE A 78 -6.95 -6.51 0.31
CA ILE A 78 -7.69 -7.71 -0.09
C ILE A 78 -6.78 -8.96 -0.02
N SER A 79 -5.57 -8.87 -0.57
CA SER A 79 -4.61 -9.99 -0.59
C SER A 79 -4.16 -10.40 0.82
N ILE A 80 -3.95 -9.44 1.73
CA ILE A 80 -3.61 -9.72 3.12
C ILE A 80 -4.78 -10.40 3.84
N ASP A 81 -5.99 -9.95 3.62
CA ASP A 81 -7.18 -10.54 4.24
C ASP A 81 -7.41 -11.96 3.73
N ARG A 82 -7.25 -12.23 2.43
CA ARG A 82 -7.25 -13.60 1.88
C ARG A 82 -6.17 -14.49 2.49
N CYS A 83 -4.96 -13.95 2.72
CA CYS A 83 -3.91 -14.69 3.42
C CYS A 83 -4.28 -15.05 4.86
N ARG A 84 -4.92 -14.12 5.59
CA ARG A 84 -5.37 -14.33 6.96
C ARG A 84 -6.44 -15.43 7.03
N GLU A 85 -7.38 -15.43 6.10
CA GLU A 85 -8.43 -16.44 5.99
C GLU A 85 -7.88 -17.85 5.72
N ARG A 86 -6.91 -17.97 4.80
CA ARG A 86 -6.38 -19.26 4.34
C ARG A 86 -5.31 -19.91 5.24
N SER A 87 -4.91 -19.30 6.36
CA SER A 87 -3.93 -19.88 7.32
C SER A 87 -2.59 -20.29 6.71
N VAL A 88 -2.09 -19.60 5.68
CA VAL A 88 -0.80 -19.90 5.04
C VAL A 88 0.35 -19.43 5.94
N LEU A 89 0.82 -20.31 6.83
CA LEU A 89 1.72 -20.05 7.95
C LEU A 89 3.02 -19.28 7.62
N LYS A 90 3.69 -19.55 6.50
CA LYS A 90 4.97 -18.91 6.17
C LYS A 90 4.84 -17.44 5.76
N ARG A 91 3.81 -17.09 4.96
CA ARG A 91 3.57 -15.70 4.54
C ARG A 91 2.84 -14.90 5.59
N LYS A 92 1.98 -15.55 6.38
CA LYS A 92 1.37 -14.92 7.54
C LYS A 92 2.45 -14.43 8.51
N GLY A 93 3.52 -15.22 8.73
CA GLY A 93 4.69 -14.79 9.51
C GLY A 93 5.37 -13.53 8.94
N TYR A 94 5.59 -13.48 7.63
CA TYR A 94 6.23 -12.34 6.97
C TYR A 94 5.37 -11.05 7.03
N ILE A 95 4.07 -11.16 6.79
CA ILE A 95 3.14 -10.02 6.86
C ILE A 95 3.00 -9.53 8.30
N VAL A 96 2.93 -10.44 9.28
CA VAL A 96 2.92 -10.10 10.71
C VAL A 96 4.22 -9.40 11.11
N GLU A 97 5.37 -9.85 10.59
CA GLU A 97 6.66 -9.20 10.83
C GLU A 97 6.68 -7.77 10.27
N LEU A 98 6.20 -7.57 9.03
CA LEU A 98 6.09 -6.23 8.43
C LEU A 98 5.15 -5.31 9.19
N SER A 99 4.00 -5.84 9.63
CA SER A 99 3.05 -5.09 10.44
C SER A 99 3.68 -4.67 11.77
N LYS A 100 4.33 -5.60 12.47
CA LYS A 100 5.05 -5.30 13.71
C LYS A 100 6.16 -4.29 13.53
N GLU A 101 6.94 -4.36 12.42
CA GLU A 101 7.95 -3.35 12.11
C GLU A 101 7.34 -1.94 12.02
N LEU A 102 6.12 -1.83 11.48
CA LEU A 102 5.44 -0.56 11.29
C LEU A 102 4.68 -0.12 12.55
N GLU A 103 4.05 -1.05 13.26
CA GLU A 103 3.35 -0.82 14.53
C GLU A 103 4.25 -0.15 15.59
N LEU A 104 5.55 -0.49 15.62
CA LEU A 104 6.52 0.20 16.48
C LEU A 104 6.68 1.70 16.19
N CYS A 105 6.11 2.19 15.10
CA CYS A 105 6.24 3.57 14.64
C CYS A 105 4.90 4.29 14.52
N LEU A 106 3.79 3.56 14.66
CA LEU A 106 2.44 4.08 14.48
C LEU A 106 1.65 3.98 15.80
N PRO A 107 0.72 4.92 16.06
CA PRO A 107 -0.15 4.84 17.22
C PRO A 107 -1.03 3.58 17.17
N SER A 108 -1.29 2.97 18.33
CA SER A 108 -2.25 1.86 18.42
C SER A 108 -3.68 2.38 18.25
N SER A 109 -4.52 1.62 17.54
CA SER A 109 -5.88 2.00 17.17
C SER A 109 -6.95 1.51 18.18
N ASP A 110 -6.67 1.56 19.47
CA ASP A 110 -7.60 1.02 20.48
C ASP A 110 -8.78 1.95 20.83
N ASP A 111 -9.00 3.05 20.10
CA ASP A 111 -10.04 4.02 20.43
C ASP A 111 -11.14 4.13 19.36
N VAL A 112 -12.39 4.23 19.80
CA VAL A 112 -13.62 4.27 18.97
C VAL A 112 -13.76 5.53 18.10
N GLU A 113 -12.89 6.53 18.26
CA GLU A 113 -12.72 7.69 17.36
C GLU A 113 -11.91 7.39 16.10
N SER A 114 -11.71 6.11 15.75
CA SER A 114 -10.65 5.63 14.87
C SER A 114 -10.72 6.10 13.42
N VAL A 115 -11.88 6.28 12.81
CA VAL A 115 -11.98 6.58 11.35
C VAL A 115 -11.47 7.98 11.00
N LEU A 116 -11.72 8.98 11.85
CA LEU A 116 -11.21 10.33 11.65
C LEU A 116 -9.70 10.38 11.93
N ASN A 117 -9.26 9.67 12.99
CA ASN A 117 -7.86 9.55 13.35
C ASN A 117 -7.04 8.79 12.28
N GLU A 118 -7.59 7.73 11.67
CA GLU A 118 -6.93 7.00 10.58
C GLU A 118 -6.68 7.89 9.35
N LYS A 119 -7.65 8.71 8.97
CA LYS A 119 -7.50 9.66 7.87
C LYS A 119 -6.43 10.71 8.17
N LEU A 120 -6.47 11.32 9.35
CA LEU A 120 -5.49 12.31 9.79
C LEU A 120 -4.09 11.71 9.90
N LEU A 121 -3.97 10.49 10.43
CA LEU A 121 -2.71 9.74 10.48
C LEU A 121 -2.17 9.45 9.08
N GLY A 122 -3.02 9.00 8.17
CA GLY A 122 -2.65 8.76 6.77
C GLY A 122 -2.12 10.04 6.08
N GLU A 123 -2.76 11.17 6.33
CA GLU A 123 -2.31 12.47 5.83
C GLU A 123 -0.98 12.91 6.44
N ALA A 124 -0.78 12.69 7.76
CA ALA A 124 0.48 12.99 8.44
C ALA A 124 1.63 12.14 7.89
N ILE A 125 1.41 10.83 7.70
CA ILE A 125 2.38 9.93 7.06
C ILE A 125 2.67 10.41 5.64
N GLY A 126 1.64 10.78 4.88
CA GLY A 126 1.79 11.31 3.53
C GLY A 126 2.63 12.60 3.49
N ARG A 127 2.43 13.52 4.45
CA ARG A 127 3.26 14.74 4.60
C ARG A 127 4.71 14.37 4.90
N PHE A 128 4.94 13.48 5.87
CA PHE A 128 6.29 13.01 6.19
C PHE A 128 6.99 12.39 4.97
N LEU A 129 6.34 11.50 4.23
CA LEU A 129 6.92 10.86 3.06
C LEU A 129 7.31 11.86 1.96
N ARG A 130 6.57 12.98 1.83
CA ARG A 130 6.92 14.06 0.90
C ARG A 130 8.19 14.80 1.30
N THR A 131 8.53 14.87 2.59
CA THR A 131 9.79 15.49 3.06
C THR A 131 11.02 14.64 2.81
N LEU A 132 10.85 13.33 2.56
CA LEU A 132 11.96 12.42 2.34
C LEU A 132 12.62 12.63 0.98
N PRO A 133 13.96 12.52 0.89
CA PRO A 133 14.65 12.36 -0.38
C PRO A 133 14.05 11.22 -1.20
N ARG A 134 14.00 11.39 -2.54
CA ARG A 134 13.37 10.44 -3.46
C ARG A 134 13.79 8.99 -3.23
N GLU A 135 15.09 8.73 -3.06
CA GLU A 135 15.63 7.38 -2.83
C GLU A 135 15.03 6.74 -1.56
N LYS A 136 15.03 7.46 -0.44
CA LYS A 136 14.49 6.95 0.84
C LYS A 136 13.00 6.70 0.76
N ARG A 137 12.27 7.61 0.11
CA ARG A 137 10.83 7.47 -0.11
C ARG A 137 10.51 6.24 -0.96
N ILE A 138 11.24 6.00 -2.05
CA ILE A 138 11.09 4.81 -2.89
C ILE A 138 11.31 3.53 -2.07
N ILE A 139 12.40 3.45 -1.30
CA ILE A 139 12.74 2.30 -0.47
C ILE A 139 11.61 2.02 0.54
N PHE A 140 11.11 3.06 1.21
CA PHE A 140 10.02 2.95 2.19
C PHE A 140 8.72 2.47 1.52
N MET A 141 8.32 3.10 0.42
CA MET A 141 7.11 2.74 -0.32
C MET A 141 7.19 1.30 -0.83
N ARG A 142 8.32 0.87 -1.39
CA ARG A 142 8.49 -0.50 -1.88
C ARG A 142 8.36 -1.52 -0.75
N ARG A 143 8.90 -1.24 0.43
CA ARG A 143 8.84 -2.15 1.57
C ARG A 143 7.43 -2.29 2.13
N TYR A 144 6.76 -1.17 2.43
CA TYR A 144 5.51 -1.16 3.19
C TYR A 144 4.25 -1.04 2.33
N PHE A 145 4.37 -0.49 1.14
CA PHE A 145 3.24 -0.31 0.22
C PHE A 145 3.16 -1.42 -0.83
N TYR A 146 4.31 -1.79 -1.40
CA TYR A 146 4.39 -2.85 -2.43
C TYR A 146 4.80 -4.21 -1.85
N LEU A 147 5.15 -4.29 -0.57
CA LEU A 147 5.57 -5.51 0.12
C LEU A 147 6.80 -6.20 -0.49
N ASP A 148 7.67 -5.41 -1.12
CA ASP A 148 8.89 -5.95 -1.71
C ASP A 148 9.84 -6.48 -0.62
N SER A 149 10.54 -7.57 -0.94
CA SER A 149 11.60 -8.06 -0.07
C SER A 149 12.80 -7.09 -0.05
N VAL A 150 13.61 -7.16 1.00
CA VAL A 150 14.83 -6.34 1.08
C VAL A 150 15.76 -6.60 -0.11
N SER A 151 15.86 -7.85 -0.56
CA SER A 151 16.66 -8.25 -1.72
C SER A 151 16.13 -7.64 -3.02
N ASP A 152 14.80 -7.61 -3.23
CA ASP A 152 14.20 -7.03 -4.42
C ASP A 152 14.36 -5.50 -4.45
N ILE A 153 14.22 -4.84 -3.29
CA ILE A 153 14.49 -3.41 -3.16
C ILE A 153 15.97 -3.11 -3.46
N ALA A 154 16.89 -3.90 -2.92
CA ALA A 154 18.32 -3.75 -3.15
C ALA A 154 18.67 -3.86 -4.64
N ARG A 155 18.10 -4.87 -5.32
CA ARG A 155 18.25 -5.07 -6.77
C ARG A 155 17.66 -3.91 -7.57
N HIS A 156 16.44 -3.50 -7.25
CA HIS A 156 15.74 -2.41 -7.95
C HIS A 156 16.45 -1.06 -7.81
N CYS A 157 16.98 -0.77 -6.63
CA CYS A 157 17.66 0.49 -6.33
C CYS A 157 19.17 0.44 -6.62
N SER A 158 19.72 -0.70 -7.04
CA SER A 158 21.16 -0.92 -7.27
C SER A 158 22.02 -0.58 -6.03
N ILE A 159 21.58 -1.00 -4.85
CA ILE A 159 22.24 -0.80 -3.56
C ILE A 159 22.34 -2.11 -2.79
N SER A 160 23.18 -2.15 -1.75
CA SER A 160 23.30 -3.35 -0.88
C SER A 160 22.05 -3.52 0.01
N GLU A 161 21.73 -4.76 0.36
CA GLU A 161 20.67 -5.07 1.33
C GLU A 161 20.90 -4.40 2.69
N SER A 162 22.16 -4.31 3.12
CA SER A 162 22.54 -3.62 4.36
C SER A 162 22.15 -2.14 4.30
N LYS A 163 22.38 -1.47 3.15
CA LYS A 163 21.96 -0.07 2.94
C LYS A 163 20.43 0.06 2.97
N VAL A 164 19.68 -0.89 2.38
CA VAL A 164 18.21 -0.92 2.45
C VAL A 164 17.75 -1.02 3.90
N LYS A 165 18.26 -2.02 4.66
CA LYS A 165 17.90 -2.24 6.08
C LYS A 165 18.17 -1.00 6.93
N THR A 166 19.36 -0.41 6.79
CA THR A 166 19.74 0.81 7.52
C THR A 166 18.86 2.00 7.16
N THR A 167 18.52 2.15 5.88
CA THR A 167 17.66 3.23 5.41
C THR A 167 16.23 3.08 5.96
N LEU A 168 15.67 1.87 5.93
CA LEU A 168 14.35 1.58 6.50
C LEU A 168 14.32 1.85 8.01
N PHE A 169 15.31 1.36 8.74
CA PHE A 169 15.42 1.60 10.19
C PHE A 169 15.44 3.09 10.53
N ARG A 170 16.32 3.86 9.87
CA ARG A 170 16.41 5.31 10.09
C ARG A 170 15.13 6.04 9.70
N THR A 171 14.49 5.62 8.61
CA THR A 171 13.25 6.26 8.15
C THR A 171 12.09 6.00 9.09
N ARG A 172 11.97 4.78 9.67
CA ARG A 172 10.97 4.46 10.71
C ARG A 172 11.18 5.32 11.95
N ASN A 173 12.41 5.42 12.44
CA ASN A 173 12.69 6.24 13.61
C ASN A 173 12.35 7.72 13.37
N ASN A 174 12.65 8.23 12.19
CA ASN A 174 12.29 9.61 11.83
C ASN A 174 10.77 9.79 11.72
N LEU A 175 10.05 8.81 11.18
CA LEU A 175 8.60 8.82 11.13
C LEU A 175 8.00 8.85 12.54
N ARG A 176 8.51 7.99 13.44
CA ARG A 176 8.08 7.98 14.85
C ARG A 176 8.24 9.34 15.50
N ILE A 177 9.44 9.95 15.38
CA ILE A 177 9.73 11.29 15.94
C ILE A 177 8.79 12.35 15.33
N TYR A 178 8.54 12.25 14.02
CA TYR A 178 7.63 13.17 13.33
C TYR A 178 6.20 13.04 13.86
N LEU A 179 5.68 11.81 14.00
CA LEU A 179 4.31 11.58 14.48
C LEU A 179 4.14 12.04 15.93
N VAL A 180 5.13 11.81 16.80
CA VAL A 180 5.11 12.35 18.19
C VAL A 180 5.03 13.88 18.18
N LYS A 181 5.76 14.58 17.29
CA LYS A 181 5.68 16.04 17.15
C LYS A 181 4.33 16.53 16.62
N GLU A 182 3.66 15.73 15.80
CA GLU A 182 2.30 16.00 15.30
C GLU A 182 1.21 15.68 16.34
N GLY A 183 1.59 15.22 17.55
CA GLY A 183 0.65 14.96 18.64
C GLY A 183 0.16 13.51 18.74
N TYR A 184 0.71 12.59 17.94
CA TYR A 184 0.36 11.16 18.05
C TYR A 184 1.16 10.49 19.17
N THR A 185 0.49 9.70 20.01
CA THR A 185 1.14 8.84 21.00
C THR A 185 1.59 7.55 20.30
N VAL A 186 2.91 7.25 20.26
CA VAL A 186 3.50 6.10 19.56
C VAL A 186 4.40 5.31 20.50
#